data_7a7dd8c8af2cc20436f8c5d547f7da52
#
_entry.id   7a7dd8c8af2cc20436f8c5d547f7da52
#
_cell.length_a   1.000
_cell.length_b   1.000
_cell.length_c   1.000
_cell.angle_alpha   90.00
_cell.angle_beta   90.00
_cell.angle_gamma   90.00
#
_symmetry.space_group_name_H-M   'P 1'
#
loop_
_entity.id
_entity.type
_entity.pdbx_description
1 polymer ?
#
loop_
_entity_poly.entity_id
_entity_poly.type
_entity_poly.pdbx_seq_one_letter_code
_entity_poly.pdbx_strand_id
1 'polypeptide(L)'
;MPENSEKKVEKYLSLGHSKVENHARTQQKLYEDHVARTSSVSRIISEFFKTNLFGFAYHYLRSRFGPRYPYQSYPKDGDSGVFKLQASIPTRKYISLALLSDWGSDTDESDSVAHLVARYAPDYSIHLGDIYFVGTREEVDENFTAPYASWYYGASGSLALAGNHEMYSNGSAYFENLLPAMYVKEGEFRKTQRAGFFCLENEHWRIIGLDTGYTSVKRPFLEVLSPPDCHFRQEQIDWLRDTVKIGDLGDKRGLIFLSYHPYVSAFRDDYFKPGEQLCELLGESNRPVVWFWGHDHRLVGYHIGQNKSALRAYGRCIGHSGMPVETKMPKHPNEVDKMFFYDRRIRMEIGRHQLGYNGFVMLHLEGTTLRAEYRDLEDTKIVEDVWKVDMQNGQLDWDITYTHPELTIL
;
A
#
# COMPACT_ATOMS: atom_id res chain seq x y z
N MET A 1 39.63 -4.78 -23.73
CA MET A 1 38.43 -5.48 -24.22
C MET A 1 37.27 -5.30 -23.24
N PRO A 2 36.57 -4.16 -23.24
CA PRO A 2 35.32 -3.99 -22.47
C PRO A 2 34.04 -3.98 -23.35
N GLU A 3 34.15 -4.07 -24.66
CA GLU A 3 33.02 -3.89 -25.58
C GLU A 3 32.01 -5.04 -25.63
N ASN A 4 32.29 -6.16 -24.92
CA ASN A 4 31.43 -7.35 -24.96
C ASN A 4 30.43 -7.42 -23.76
N SER A 5 30.60 -6.60 -22.74
CA SER A 5 29.68 -6.58 -21.57
C SER A 5 28.49 -5.65 -21.78
N GLU A 6 28.69 -4.49 -22.41
CA GLU A 6 27.61 -3.54 -22.71
C GLU A 6 26.61 -4.10 -23.73
N LYS A 7 27.11 -4.72 -24.81
CA LYS A 7 26.25 -5.40 -25.80
C LYS A 7 25.46 -6.58 -25.23
N LYS A 8 25.99 -7.25 -24.16
CA LYS A 8 25.25 -8.29 -23.48
C LYS A 8 24.13 -7.70 -22.61
N VAL A 9 24.37 -6.61 -21.91
CA VAL A 9 23.38 -5.91 -21.07
C VAL A 9 22.27 -5.31 -21.93
N GLU A 10 22.60 -4.65 -23.05
CA GLU A 10 21.58 -4.17 -24.01
C GLU A 10 20.75 -5.31 -24.62
N LYS A 11 21.37 -6.44 -24.93
CA LYS A 11 20.66 -7.61 -25.42
C LYS A 11 19.74 -8.24 -24.39
N TYR A 12 20.11 -8.24 -23.09
CA TYR A 12 19.24 -8.70 -22.00
C TYR A 12 18.10 -7.71 -21.70
N LEU A 13 18.37 -6.40 -21.78
CA LEU A 13 17.35 -5.37 -21.64
C LEU A 13 16.37 -5.40 -22.83
N SER A 14 16.85 -5.59 -24.06
CA SER A 14 15.98 -5.71 -25.25
C SER A 14 15.17 -7.01 -25.27
N LEU A 15 15.71 -8.12 -24.76
CA LEU A 15 14.99 -9.38 -24.60
C LEU A 15 13.96 -9.32 -23.46
N GLY A 16 14.23 -8.57 -22.40
CA GLY A 16 13.27 -8.26 -21.33
C GLY A 16 12.12 -7.42 -21.88
N HIS A 17 12.40 -6.33 -22.61
CA HIS A 17 11.38 -5.48 -23.24
C HIS A 17 10.53 -6.25 -24.26
N SER A 18 11.15 -7.05 -25.14
CA SER A 18 10.40 -7.81 -26.13
C SER A 18 9.55 -8.94 -25.53
N LYS A 19 9.96 -9.52 -24.39
CA LYS A 19 9.13 -10.50 -23.66
C LYS A 19 7.97 -9.83 -22.97
N VAL A 20 8.17 -8.67 -22.34
CA VAL A 20 7.12 -7.87 -21.70
C VAL A 20 6.12 -7.36 -22.73
N GLU A 21 6.57 -6.82 -23.87
CA GLU A 21 5.68 -6.41 -24.97
C GLU A 21 4.93 -7.58 -25.59
N ASN A 22 5.56 -8.73 -25.79
CA ASN A 22 4.88 -9.91 -26.32
C ASN A 22 3.91 -10.51 -25.32
N HIS A 23 4.21 -10.47 -24.01
CA HIS A 23 3.30 -10.91 -22.98
C HIS A 23 2.10 -9.95 -22.87
N ALA A 24 2.34 -8.64 -22.85
CA ALA A 24 1.27 -7.63 -22.86
C ALA A 24 0.36 -7.75 -24.08
N ARG A 25 0.93 -7.96 -25.30
CA ARG A 25 0.15 -8.19 -26.54
C ARG A 25 -0.61 -9.51 -26.50
N THR A 26 -0.05 -10.55 -25.89
CA THR A 26 -0.74 -11.85 -25.75
C THR A 26 -1.87 -11.74 -24.74
N GLN A 27 -1.67 -11.06 -23.63
CA GLN A 27 -2.70 -10.80 -22.64
C GLN A 27 -3.81 -9.89 -23.19
N GLN A 28 -3.44 -8.82 -23.91
CA GLN A 28 -4.40 -7.96 -24.60
C GLN A 28 -5.24 -8.73 -25.62
N LYS A 29 -4.63 -9.63 -26.39
CA LYS A 29 -5.36 -10.46 -27.34
C LYS A 29 -6.25 -11.51 -26.67
N LEU A 30 -5.77 -12.12 -25.58
CA LEU A 30 -6.58 -13.02 -24.75
C LEU A 30 -7.75 -12.27 -24.09
N TYR A 31 -7.53 -11.04 -23.65
CA TYR A 31 -8.56 -10.13 -23.13
C TYR A 31 -9.57 -9.77 -24.20
N GLU A 32 -9.13 -9.34 -25.39
CA GLU A 32 -10.01 -9.01 -26.52
C GLU A 32 -10.83 -10.23 -26.98
N ASP A 33 -10.20 -11.43 -27.04
CA ASP A 33 -10.87 -12.69 -27.35
C ASP A 33 -11.84 -13.13 -26.22
N HIS A 34 -11.53 -12.83 -24.96
CA HIS A 34 -12.35 -13.13 -23.81
C HIS A 34 -13.55 -12.17 -23.71
N VAL A 35 -13.33 -10.87 -23.89
CA VAL A 35 -14.39 -9.85 -23.96
C VAL A 35 -15.33 -10.10 -25.13
N ALA A 36 -14.81 -10.53 -26.30
CA ALA A 36 -15.62 -10.90 -27.44
C ALA A 36 -16.47 -12.17 -27.22
N ARG A 37 -16.05 -13.07 -26.31
CA ARG A 37 -16.77 -14.33 -25.99
C ARG A 37 -17.65 -14.24 -24.79
N THR A 38 -17.49 -13.24 -23.90
CA THR A 38 -18.23 -13.11 -22.65
C THR A 38 -18.93 -11.75 -22.56
N SER A 39 -20.19 -11.72 -22.90
CA SER A 39 -21.05 -10.54 -22.72
C SER A 39 -21.47 -10.29 -21.26
N SER A 40 -20.68 -10.70 -20.25
CA SER A 40 -21.01 -10.41 -18.86
C SER A 40 -19.79 -10.41 -17.93
N VAL A 41 -19.40 -9.22 -17.51
CA VAL A 41 -18.47 -8.96 -16.40
C VAL A 41 -18.97 -9.62 -15.09
N SER A 42 -20.25 -9.92 -14.96
CA SER A 42 -20.81 -10.72 -13.86
C SER A 42 -20.24 -12.13 -13.78
N ARG A 43 -19.72 -12.66 -14.90
CA ARG A 43 -19.05 -13.98 -14.94
C ARG A 43 -17.64 -13.92 -14.38
N ILE A 44 -16.90 -12.85 -14.62
CA ILE A 44 -15.52 -12.67 -14.10
C ILE A 44 -15.58 -12.58 -12.57
N ILE A 45 -16.43 -11.75 -12.01
CA ILE A 45 -16.63 -11.68 -10.56
C ILE A 45 -17.21 -12.98 -10.00
N SER A 46 -18.17 -13.63 -10.68
CA SER A 46 -18.76 -14.87 -10.20
C SER A 46 -17.84 -16.07 -10.37
N GLU A 47 -16.98 -16.09 -11.38
CA GLU A 47 -15.94 -17.11 -11.56
C GLU A 47 -14.80 -16.91 -10.57
N PHE A 48 -14.37 -15.69 -10.36
CA PHE A 48 -13.42 -15.29 -9.33
C PHE A 48 -13.89 -15.74 -7.93
N PHE A 49 -15.15 -15.51 -7.58
CA PHE A 49 -15.71 -15.99 -6.31
C PHE A 49 -15.96 -17.50 -6.28
N LYS A 50 -16.35 -18.12 -7.38
CA LYS A 50 -16.67 -19.56 -7.40
C LYS A 50 -15.43 -20.45 -7.40
N THR A 51 -14.39 -20.09 -8.13
CA THR A 51 -13.17 -20.90 -8.28
C THR A 51 -12.35 -20.92 -6.99
N ASN A 52 -12.36 -19.83 -6.24
CA ASN A 52 -11.52 -19.67 -5.04
C ASN A 52 -12.29 -19.76 -3.71
N LEU A 53 -13.62 -19.85 -3.72
CA LEU A 53 -14.42 -19.89 -2.50
C LEU A 53 -14.10 -21.09 -1.59
N PHE A 54 -13.85 -22.27 -2.17
CA PHE A 54 -13.46 -23.45 -1.40
C PHE A 54 -12.04 -23.36 -0.87
N GLY A 55 -11.11 -22.81 -1.65
CA GLY A 55 -9.75 -22.50 -1.22
C GLY A 55 -9.75 -21.47 -0.11
N PHE A 56 -10.47 -20.38 -0.28
CA PHE A 56 -10.67 -19.35 0.73
C PHE A 56 -11.24 -19.95 2.03
N ALA A 57 -12.33 -20.72 1.97
CA ALA A 57 -12.94 -21.31 3.16
C ALA A 57 -11.97 -22.28 3.86
N TYR A 58 -11.22 -23.09 3.11
CA TYR A 58 -10.24 -24.01 3.66
C TYR A 58 -9.09 -23.27 4.36
N HIS A 59 -8.47 -22.28 3.70
CA HIS A 59 -7.37 -21.50 4.26
C HIS A 59 -7.84 -20.61 5.40
N TYR A 60 -9.01 -20.00 5.26
CA TYR A 60 -9.65 -19.21 6.32
C TYR A 60 -9.88 -20.03 7.59
N LEU A 61 -10.45 -21.24 7.47
CA LEU A 61 -10.63 -22.15 8.60
C LEU A 61 -9.29 -22.62 9.17
N ARG A 62 -8.32 -22.95 8.31
CA ARG A 62 -6.98 -23.37 8.74
C ARG A 62 -6.24 -22.28 9.49
N SER A 63 -6.33 -21.03 9.06
CA SER A 63 -5.69 -19.87 9.71
C SER A 63 -6.21 -19.62 11.12
N ARG A 64 -7.47 -20.00 11.36
CA ARG A 64 -8.14 -19.82 12.65
C ARG A 64 -7.71 -20.84 13.72
N PHE A 65 -7.25 -22.01 13.29
CA PHE A 65 -6.92 -23.13 14.17
C PHE A 65 -5.44 -23.53 14.10
N GLY A 66 -4.69 -23.06 13.10
CA GLY A 66 -3.25 -23.33 12.95
C GLY A 66 -2.35 -22.37 13.74
N PRO A 67 -1.06 -22.71 13.92
CA PRO A 67 -0.09 -21.79 14.46
C PRO A 67 0.16 -20.66 13.47
N ARG A 68 0.12 -19.42 13.95
CA ARG A 68 0.53 -18.24 13.17
C ARG A 68 2.05 -18.23 13.03
N TYR A 69 2.55 -17.76 11.89
CA TYR A 69 3.98 -17.54 11.70
C TYR A 69 4.51 -16.63 12.83
N PRO A 70 5.69 -16.92 13.41
CA PRO A 70 6.24 -16.10 14.48
C PRO A 70 6.40 -14.65 14.05
N TYR A 71 6.03 -13.72 14.92
CA TYR A 71 6.22 -12.29 14.64
C TYR A 71 7.69 -11.99 14.41
N GLN A 72 7.97 -11.29 13.32
CA GLN A 72 9.31 -10.89 12.95
C GLN A 72 9.60 -9.47 13.41
N SER A 73 10.80 -9.24 13.89
CA SER A 73 11.30 -7.92 14.30
C SER A 73 12.76 -7.76 13.92
N TYR A 74 13.25 -6.53 13.95
CA TYR A 74 14.66 -6.26 13.71
C TYR A 74 15.49 -6.54 14.96
N PRO A 75 16.68 -7.17 14.81
CA PRO A 75 17.58 -7.39 15.93
C PRO A 75 18.12 -6.06 16.46
N LYS A 76 18.45 -6.02 17.77
CA LYS A 76 19.04 -4.82 18.38
C LYS A 76 20.41 -4.48 17.81
N ASP A 77 21.16 -5.51 17.40
CA ASP A 77 22.48 -5.37 16.77
C ASP A 77 22.39 -5.82 15.30
N GLY A 78 22.70 -4.93 14.38
CA GLY A 78 22.71 -5.22 12.94
C GLY A 78 21.70 -4.41 12.13
N ASP A 79 20.91 -5.10 11.31
CA ASP A 79 19.90 -4.46 10.46
C ASP A 79 18.77 -3.88 11.32
N SER A 80 18.64 -2.56 11.31
CA SER A 80 17.69 -1.83 12.15
C SER A 80 16.30 -1.67 11.52
N GLY A 81 16.11 -2.06 10.26
CA GLY A 81 14.89 -1.75 9.50
C GLY A 81 14.71 -0.26 9.15
N VAL A 82 15.76 0.52 9.37
CA VAL A 82 15.85 1.91 8.94
C VAL A 82 16.73 1.98 7.70
N PHE A 83 16.15 2.37 6.58
CA PHE A 83 16.78 2.43 5.28
C PHE A 83 16.92 3.87 4.81
N LYS A 84 17.95 4.12 4.00
CA LYS A 84 18.17 5.44 3.42
C LYS A 84 17.17 5.72 2.29
N LEU A 85 16.43 6.81 2.41
CA LEU A 85 15.53 7.31 1.37
C LEU A 85 16.32 8.18 0.38
N GLN A 86 16.50 7.71 -0.86
CA GLN A 86 17.29 8.39 -1.88
C GLN A 86 16.78 8.15 -3.29
N ALA A 87 16.96 9.10 -4.19
CA ALA A 87 16.66 8.94 -5.59
C ALA A 87 17.59 7.90 -6.24
N SER A 88 17.08 7.11 -7.17
CA SER A 88 17.86 6.16 -7.99
C SER A 88 18.81 6.89 -8.94
N ILE A 89 18.42 8.10 -9.36
CA ILE A 89 19.22 8.99 -10.22
C ILE A 89 19.73 10.14 -9.35
N PRO A 90 21.04 10.21 -9.04
CA PRO A 90 21.58 11.20 -8.11
C PRO A 90 21.37 12.66 -8.51
N THR A 91 21.20 12.94 -9.80
CA THR A 91 20.96 14.30 -10.33
C THR A 91 19.50 14.72 -10.28
N ARG A 92 18.58 13.79 -9.97
CA ARG A 92 17.16 14.08 -9.85
C ARG A 92 16.89 14.81 -8.52
N LYS A 93 16.15 15.92 -8.58
CA LYS A 93 15.86 16.76 -7.41
C LYS A 93 14.81 16.18 -6.47
N TYR A 94 14.02 15.23 -6.94
CA TYR A 94 12.97 14.59 -6.15
C TYR A 94 13.16 13.08 -6.06
N ILE A 95 12.59 12.51 -5.01
CA ILE A 95 12.46 11.05 -4.82
C ILE A 95 11.00 10.70 -5.11
N SER A 96 10.78 9.64 -5.88
CA SER A 96 9.44 9.18 -6.25
C SER A 96 9.11 7.83 -5.66
N LEU A 97 7.88 7.70 -5.13
CA LEU A 97 7.38 6.43 -4.59
C LEU A 97 5.99 6.15 -5.16
N ALA A 98 5.73 4.91 -5.57
CA ALA A 98 4.38 4.43 -5.87
C ALA A 98 3.82 3.69 -4.64
N LEU A 99 2.61 4.07 -4.22
CA LEU A 99 1.86 3.38 -3.18
C LEU A 99 0.68 2.65 -3.80
N LEU A 100 0.57 1.34 -3.51
CA LEU A 100 -0.51 0.47 -3.94
C LEU A 100 -1.04 -0.30 -2.73
N SER A 101 -2.35 -0.41 -2.60
CA SER A 101 -3.00 -1.23 -1.59
C SER A 101 -4.14 -2.05 -2.18
N ASP A 102 -4.38 -3.23 -1.62
CA ASP A 102 -5.43 -4.12 -2.13
C ASP A 102 -5.19 -4.49 -3.62
N TRP A 103 -3.90 -4.53 -3.99
CA TRP A 103 -3.46 -4.68 -5.38
C TRP A 103 -3.27 -6.13 -5.80
N GLY A 104 -2.76 -7.00 -4.92
CA GLY A 104 -2.40 -8.39 -5.22
C GLY A 104 -3.61 -9.28 -5.50
N SER A 105 -4.33 -9.04 -6.57
CA SER A 105 -5.60 -9.68 -6.91
C SER A 105 -5.59 -10.51 -8.19
N ASP A 106 -4.47 -10.51 -8.95
CA ASP A 106 -4.34 -11.18 -10.26
C ASP A 106 -5.51 -10.85 -11.20
N THR A 107 -5.89 -9.56 -11.25
CA THR A 107 -6.96 -9.03 -12.10
C THR A 107 -6.38 -8.13 -13.20
N ASP A 108 -7.12 -7.97 -14.30
CA ASP A 108 -6.75 -7.05 -15.38
C ASP A 108 -6.58 -5.61 -14.87
N GLU A 109 -7.33 -5.22 -13.84
CA GLU A 109 -7.24 -3.93 -13.18
C GLU A 109 -5.91 -3.80 -12.44
N SER A 110 -5.50 -4.81 -11.66
CA SER A 110 -4.22 -4.81 -10.94
C SER A 110 -3.04 -4.76 -11.91
N ASP A 111 -3.10 -5.51 -13.00
CA ASP A 111 -2.08 -5.50 -14.05
C ASP A 111 -1.99 -4.14 -14.74
N SER A 112 -3.14 -3.53 -15.08
CA SER A 112 -3.19 -2.21 -15.69
C SER A 112 -2.55 -1.15 -14.80
N VAL A 113 -2.86 -1.17 -13.50
CA VAL A 113 -2.23 -0.28 -12.51
C VAL A 113 -0.73 -0.52 -12.42
N ALA A 114 -0.27 -1.78 -12.37
CA ALA A 114 1.16 -2.11 -12.33
C ALA A 114 1.92 -1.62 -13.58
N HIS A 115 1.32 -1.77 -14.77
CA HIS A 115 1.89 -1.26 -16.01
C HIS A 115 2.01 0.27 -16.03
N LEU A 116 1.03 0.98 -15.46
CA LEU A 116 1.12 2.43 -15.30
C LEU A 116 2.26 2.80 -14.34
N VAL A 117 2.33 2.15 -13.18
CA VAL A 117 3.44 2.37 -12.23
C VAL A 117 4.80 2.12 -12.88
N ALA A 118 4.93 1.06 -13.69
CA ALA A 118 6.16 0.77 -14.44
C ALA A 118 6.52 1.90 -15.42
N ARG A 119 5.54 2.55 -16.07
CA ARG A 119 5.78 3.71 -16.94
C ARG A 119 6.29 4.95 -16.18
N TYR A 120 5.83 5.15 -14.94
CA TYR A 120 6.33 6.21 -14.06
C TYR A 120 7.73 5.93 -13.53
N ALA A 121 8.16 4.66 -13.54
CA ALA A 121 9.46 4.20 -13.06
C ALA A 121 9.87 4.83 -11.72
N PRO A 122 9.08 4.64 -10.65
CA PRO A 122 9.39 5.22 -9.35
C PRO A 122 10.69 4.70 -8.76
N ASP A 123 11.29 5.48 -7.84
CA ASP A 123 12.43 5.01 -7.06
C ASP A 123 12.03 3.86 -6.15
N TYR A 124 10.86 3.95 -5.54
CA TYR A 124 10.33 2.91 -4.66
C TYR A 124 8.89 2.53 -5.04
N SER A 125 8.56 1.25 -4.87
CA SER A 125 7.18 0.76 -4.91
C SER A 125 6.84 0.11 -3.58
N ILE A 126 5.72 0.50 -2.97
CA ILE A 126 5.32 0.00 -1.65
C ILE A 126 3.92 -0.57 -1.73
N HIS A 127 3.80 -1.86 -1.38
CA HIS A 127 2.52 -2.54 -1.21
C HIS A 127 2.03 -2.38 0.22
N LEU A 128 0.82 -1.83 0.41
CA LEU A 128 0.30 -1.55 1.74
C LEU A 128 -0.44 -2.73 2.39
N GLY A 129 -0.62 -3.83 1.66
CA GLY A 129 -1.25 -5.06 2.17
C GLY A 129 -2.39 -5.57 1.32
N ASP A 130 -2.82 -6.75 1.64
CA ASP A 130 -3.79 -7.66 1.06
C ASP A 130 -3.38 -8.23 -0.31
N ILE A 131 -3.07 -9.53 -0.24
CA ILE A 131 -2.88 -10.41 -1.39
C ILE A 131 -4.03 -11.41 -1.39
N TYR A 132 -4.79 -11.38 -2.45
CA TYR A 132 -6.05 -12.11 -2.54
C TYR A 132 -5.89 -13.48 -3.16
N PHE A 133 -6.64 -14.51 -2.55
CA PHE A 133 -7.68 -14.23 -1.53
C PHE A 133 -7.23 -14.47 -0.10
N VAL A 134 -6.12 -15.13 0.16
CA VAL A 134 -5.70 -15.56 1.49
C VAL A 134 -4.19 -15.40 1.71
N GLY A 135 -3.47 -14.78 0.77
CA GLY A 135 -2.04 -14.56 0.84
C GLY A 135 -1.25 -15.87 0.88
N THR A 136 -1.60 -16.83 0.01
CA THR A 136 -0.83 -18.07 -0.14
C THR A 136 0.48 -17.83 -0.87
N ARG A 137 1.34 -18.84 -0.88
CA ARG A 137 2.58 -18.80 -1.65
C ARG A 137 2.33 -18.63 -3.14
N GLU A 138 1.35 -19.34 -3.66
CA GLU A 138 0.95 -19.29 -5.07
C GLU A 138 0.52 -17.87 -5.43
N GLU A 139 -0.33 -17.23 -4.61
CA GLU A 139 -0.79 -15.85 -4.83
C GLU A 139 0.35 -14.83 -4.70
N VAL A 140 1.32 -15.06 -3.80
CA VAL A 140 2.55 -14.25 -3.72
C VAL A 140 3.40 -14.42 -4.98
N ASP A 141 3.58 -15.67 -5.44
CA ASP A 141 4.37 -15.93 -6.64
C ASP A 141 3.72 -15.30 -7.87
N GLU A 142 2.41 -15.45 -8.07
CA GLU A 142 1.65 -14.92 -9.21
C GLU A 142 1.73 -13.39 -9.29
N ASN A 143 1.58 -12.71 -8.16
CA ASN A 143 1.54 -11.24 -8.16
C ASN A 143 2.92 -10.59 -8.06
N PHE A 144 3.91 -11.20 -7.37
CA PHE A 144 5.17 -10.53 -7.02
C PHE A 144 6.43 -11.22 -7.52
N THR A 145 6.58 -12.55 -7.34
CA THR A 145 7.90 -13.19 -7.42
C THR A 145 8.13 -14.01 -8.67
N ALA A 146 7.08 -14.47 -9.35
CA ALA A 146 7.21 -15.19 -10.61
C ALA A 146 7.78 -14.28 -11.73
N PRO A 147 8.48 -14.85 -12.72
CA PRO A 147 9.02 -14.07 -13.84
C PRO A 147 7.99 -13.31 -14.69
N TYR A 148 6.72 -13.69 -14.58
CA TYR A 148 5.58 -13.08 -15.27
C TYR A 148 4.76 -12.15 -14.35
N ALA A 149 5.09 -12.08 -13.07
CA ALA A 149 4.41 -11.21 -12.13
C ALA A 149 4.52 -9.74 -12.58
N SER A 150 3.43 -9.00 -12.47
CA SER A 150 3.35 -7.62 -12.95
C SER A 150 3.82 -6.58 -11.94
N TRP A 151 4.13 -6.97 -10.69
CA TRP A 151 4.66 -6.04 -9.70
C TRP A 151 5.92 -5.33 -10.20
N TYR A 152 5.88 -4.00 -10.20
CA TYR A 152 7.04 -3.20 -10.54
C TYR A 152 7.90 -2.93 -9.31
N TYR A 153 9.08 -3.54 -9.26
CA TYR A 153 10.09 -3.22 -8.24
C TYR A 153 10.71 -1.86 -8.54
N GLY A 154 10.59 -0.91 -7.61
CA GLY A 154 11.17 0.42 -7.76
C GLY A 154 12.67 0.39 -8.03
N ALA A 155 13.18 1.41 -8.72
CA ALA A 155 14.60 1.47 -9.12
C ALA A 155 15.56 1.44 -7.93
N SER A 156 15.17 2.01 -6.77
CA SER A 156 15.90 1.97 -5.49
C SER A 156 15.40 0.87 -4.55
N GLY A 157 14.19 0.32 -4.76
CA GLY A 157 13.69 -0.80 -3.97
C GLY A 157 12.19 -0.94 -3.93
N SER A 158 11.75 -2.01 -3.26
CA SER A 158 10.35 -2.28 -2.93
C SER A 158 10.19 -2.74 -1.51
N LEU A 159 9.06 -2.38 -0.90
CA LEU A 159 8.70 -2.77 0.46
C LEU A 159 7.22 -3.19 0.50
N ALA A 160 6.85 -3.99 1.51
CA ALA A 160 5.49 -4.47 1.65
C ALA A 160 5.04 -4.49 3.11
N LEU A 161 3.76 -4.18 3.32
CA LEU A 161 3.05 -4.37 4.58
C LEU A 161 2.08 -5.55 4.45
N ALA A 162 1.68 -6.12 5.58
CA ALA A 162 0.67 -7.16 5.62
C ALA A 162 -0.72 -6.57 5.90
N GLY A 163 -1.72 -7.08 5.20
CA GLY A 163 -3.12 -6.92 5.55
C GLY A 163 -3.67 -8.13 6.31
N ASN A 164 -4.99 -8.24 6.38
CA ASN A 164 -5.63 -9.40 7.00
C ASN A 164 -5.65 -10.64 6.10
N HIS A 165 -5.61 -10.47 4.78
CA HIS A 165 -5.61 -11.59 3.84
C HIS A 165 -4.31 -12.41 3.93
N GLU A 166 -3.15 -11.81 4.12
CA GLU A 166 -1.91 -12.54 4.38
C GLU A 166 -2.00 -13.38 5.66
N MET A 167 -2.73 -12.88 6.66
CA MET A 167 -2.92 -13.60 7.92
C MET A 167 -3.93 -14.76 7.81
N TYR A 168 -4.75 -14.83 6.73
CA TYR A 168 -5.63 -15.97 6.47
C TYR A 168 -4.86 -17.23 6.07
N SER A 169 -3.62 -17.12 5.60
CA SER A 169 -2.68 -18.25 5.45
C SER A 169 -1.65 -18.31 6.59
N ASN A 170 -1.94 -17.74 7.75
CA ASN A 170 -1.07 -17.64 8.93
C ASN A 170 0.16 -16.73 8.75
N GLY A 171 0.25 -15.96 7.68
CA GLY A 171 1.36 -15.08 7.37
C GLY A 171 2.61 -15.76 6.81
N SER A 172 2.60 -17.09 6.64
CA SER A 172 3.82 -17.83 6.23
C SER A 172 4.35 -17.35 4.89
N ALA A 173 3.51 -17.23 3.87
CA ALA A 173 3.94 -16.78 2.55
C ALA A 173 4.42 -15.33 2.54
N TYR A 174 3.79 -14.47 3.33
CA TYR A 174 4.25 -13.09 3.50
C TYR A 174 5.68 -13.03 4.06
N PHE A 175 5.95 -13.71 5.17
CA PHE A 175 7.26 -13.65 5.82
C PHE A 175 8.34 -14.48 5.11
N GLU A 176 7.99 -15.61 4.49
CA GLU A 176 8.96 -16.54 3.88
C GLU A 176 9.19 -16.31 2.39
N ASN A 177 8.22 -15.75 1.67
CA ASN A 177 8.30 -15.59 0.22
C ASN A 177 8.29 -14.12 -0.20
N LEU A 178 7.34 -13.29 0.31
CA LEU A 178 7.23 -11.90 -0.10
C LEU A 178 8.34 -11.03 0.49
N LEU A 179 8.51 -11.00 1.82
CA LEU A 179 9.51 -10.12 2.44
C LEU A 179 10.94 -10.38 1.96
N PRO A 180 11.40 -11.63 1.72
CA PRO A 180 12.71 -11.88 1.13
C PRO A 180 12.91 -11.27 -0.27
N ALA A 181 11.84 -11.05 -1.03
CA ALA A 181 11.87 -10.39 -2.33
C ALA A 181 11.86 -8.86 -2.22
N MET A 182 11.48 -8.30 -1.05
CA MET A 182 11.43 -6.88 -0.78
C MET A 182 12.79 -6.37 -0.29
N TYR A 183 13.30 -5.30 -0.86
CA TYR A 183 14.63 -4.77 -0.55
C TYR A 183 14.74 -3.28 -0.84
N VAL A 184 15.73 -2.66 -0.22
CA VAL A 184 16.21 -1.30 -0.53
C VAL A 184 17.68 -1.39 -0.97
N LYS A 185 18.02 -0.70 -2.05
CA LYS A 185 19.40 -0.57 -2.54
C LYS A 185 20.15 0.51 -1.76
N GLU A 186 21.30 0.16 -1.22
CA GLU A 186 22.25 1.09 -0.65
C GLU A 186 23.60 0.90 -1.34
N GLY A 187 23.88 1.73 -2.34
CA GLY A 187 25.01 1.52 -3.25
C GLY A 187 24.85 0.22 -4.04
N GLU A 188 25.86 -0.63 -3.99
CA GLU A 188 25.87 -1.95 -4.67
C GLU A 188 25.13 -3.04 -3.86
N PHE A 189 24.73 -2.76 -2.62
CA PHE A 189 24.11 -3.74 -1.74
C PHE A 189 22.59 -3.65 -1.76
N ARG A 190 21.95 -4.79 -1.50
CA ARG A 190 20.51 -4.89 -1.26
C ARG A 190 20.29 -5.25 0.20
N LYS A 191 19.57 -4.42 0.93
CA LYS A 191 19.09 -4.70 2.27
C LYS A 191 17.66 -5.19 2.20
N THR A 192 17.43 -6.43 2.57
CA THR A 192 16.11 -7.08 2.52
C THR A 192 15.26 -6.62 3.69
N GLN A 193 13.98 -6.40 3.43
CA GLN A 193 12.98 -6.19 4.49
C GLN A 193 12.79 -7.47 5.29
N ARG A 194 12.94 -7.40 6.62
CA ARG A 194 12.88 -8.59 7.51
C ARG A 194 11.63 -8.65 8.38
N ALA A 195 10.96 -7.54 8.59
CA ALA A 195 9.78 -7.45 9.44
C ALA A 195 8.63 -6.79 8.68
N GLY A 196 7.40 -6.93 9.19
CA GLY A 196 6.19 -6.31 8.64
C GLY A 196 6.16 -4.78 8.80
N PHE A 197 7.25 -4.17 9.27
CA PHE A 197 7.39 -2.73 9.46
C PHE A 197 8.78 -2.27 9.04
N PHE A 198 8.93 -0.99 8.70
CA PHE A 198 10.18 -0.40 8.20
C PHE A 198 10.17 1.13 8.33
N CYS A 199 11.33 1.75 8.19
CA CYS A 199 11.49 3.19 8.05
C CYS A 199 12.37 3.50 6.85
N LEU A 200 11.90 4.36 5.94
CA LEU A 200 12.72 5.03 4.93
C LEU A 200 12.94 6.46 5.38
N GLU A 201 14.19 6.94 5.46
CA GLU A 201 14.44 8.29 5.93
C GLU A 201 15.52 9.04 5.16
N ASN A 202 15.34 10.36 5.08
CA ASN A 202 16.36 11.30 4.63
C ASN A 202 16.41 12.50 5.60
N GLU A 203 17.03 13.59 5.18
CA GLU A 203 17.17 14.81 5.99
C GLU A 203 15.85 15.57 6.24
N HIS A 204 14.80 15.35 5.46
CA HIS A 204 13.54 16.09 5.55
C HIS A 204 12.33 15.22 5.93
N TRP A 205 12.34 13.93 5.58
CA TRP A 205 11.18 13.06 5.68
C TRP A 205 11.51 11.70 6.27
N ARG A 206 10.55 11.14 6.99
CA ARG A 206 10.49 9.74 7.39
C ARG A 206 9.20 9.10 6.86
N ILE A 207 9.33 7.99 6.15
CA ILE A 207 8.21 7.15 5.72
C ILE A 207 8.28 5.88 6.53
N ILE A 208 7.26 5.65 7.37
CA ILE A 208 7.25 4.56 8.34
C ILE A 208 6.12 3.61 7.98
N GLY A 209 6.47 2.42 7.53
CA GLY A 209 5.55 1.31 7.34
C GLY A 209 5.23 0.63 8.67
N LEU A 210 3.95 0.45 8.96
CA LEU A 210 3.40 -0.02 10.22
C LEU A 210 2.64 -1.33 10.02
N ASP A 211 3.06 -2.40 10.71
CA ASP A 211 2.34 -3.67 10.68
C ASP A 211 1.07 -3.58 11.54
N THR A 212 -0.06 -3.53 10.87
CA THR A 212 -1.40 -3.64 11.45
C THR A 212 -2.06 -4.98 11.10
N GLY A 213 -1.50 -5.73 10.14
CA GLY A 213 -2.03 -6.98 9.63
C GLY A 213 -1.89 -8.13 10.63
N TYR A 214 -0.73 -8.25 11.26
CA TYR A 214 -0.43 -9.39 12.12
C TYR A 214 -1.43 -9.59 13.26
N THR A 215 -1.96 -8.53 13.84
CA THR A 215 -2.92 -8.58 14.96
C THR A 215 -4.39 -8.48 14.51
N SER A 216 -4.65 -8.28 13.22
CA SER A 216 -5.99 -8.04 12.67
C SER A 216 -6.90 -9.26 12.65
N VAL A 217 -6.36 -10.47 12.78
CA VAL A 217 -7.12 -11.72 12.70
C VAL A 217 -7.14 -12.40 14.07
N LYS A 218 -8.33 -12.64 14.63
CA LYS A 218 -8.54 -13.34 15.90
C LYS A 218 -9.05 -14.78 15.71
N ARG A 219 -9.18 -15.52 16.80
CA ARG A 219 -9.80 -16.86 16.80
C ARG A 219 -11.30 -16.75 16.50
N PRO A 220 -11.88 -17.70 15.72
CA PRO A 220 -13.19 -17.58 15.08
C PRO A 220 -14.35 -17.19 16.00
N PHE A 221 -14.39 -17.73 17.22
CA PHE A 221 -15.47 -17.48 18.18
C PHE A 221 -15.40 -16.08 18.83
N LEU A 222 -14.22 -15.46 18.84
CA LEU A 222 -14.03 -14.13 19.42
C LEU A 222 -14.38 -13.01 18.45
N GLU A 223 -14.26 -13.22 17.14
CA GLU A 223 -14.63 -12.22 16.12
C GLU A 223 -16.14 -12.01 16.00
N VAL A 224 -16.94 -13.06 16.28
CA VAL A 224 -18.41 -12.94 16.35
C VAL A 224 -18.84 -12.09 17.54
N LEU A 225 -18.04 -12.02 18.59
CA LEU A 225 -18.37 -11.36 19.86
C LEU A 225 -17.66 -9.99 20.01
N SER A 226 -16.59 -9.73 19.30
CA SER A 226 -15.87 -8.45 19.34
C SER A 226 -15.13 -8.19 18.02
N PRO A 227 -15.10 -6.92 17.56
CA PRO A 227 -14.29 -6.55 16.38
C PRO A 227 -12.83 -6.98 16.53
N PRO A 228 -12.11 -7.21 15.43
CA PRO A 228 -10.67 -7.48 15.46
C PRO A 228 -9.95 -6.39 16.25
N ASP A 229 -9.05 -6.81 17.13
CA ASP A 229 -8.27 -5.90 17.97
C ASP A 229 -6.94 -5.56 17.27
N CYS A 230 -7.01 -4.76 16.19
CA CYS A 230 -5.83 -4.30 15.47
C CYS A 230 -5.01 -3.38 16.36
N HIS A 231 -3.76 -3.75 16.64
CA HIS A 231 -2.83 -2.99 17.48
C HIS A 231 -1.39 -3.30 17.11
N PHE A 232 -0.45 -2.41 17.43
CA PHE A 232 0.97 -2.71 17.27
C PHE A 232 1.45 -3.65 18.38
N ARG A 233 2.25 -4.63 17.98
CA ARG A 233 2.96 -5.50 18.89
C ARG A 233 4.02 -4.74 19.67
N GLN A 234 4.38 -5.24 20.85
CA GLN A 234 5.36 -4.58 21.71
C GLN A 234 6.72 -4.42 21.01
N GLU A 235 7.11 -5.39 20.20
CA GLU A 235 8.36 -5.37 19.45
C GLU A 235 8.42 -4.19 18.47
N GLN A 236 7.29 -3.86 17.83
CA GLN A 236 7.19 -2.70 16.93
C GLN A 236 7.13 -1.38 17.72
N ILE A 237 6.44 -1.35 18.87
CA ILE A 237 6.42 -0.19 19.77
C ILE A 237 7.83 0.13 20.25
N ASP A 238 8.56 -0.88 20.70
CA ASP A 238 9.95 -0.71 21.17
C ASP A 238 10.86 -0.23 20.03
N TRP A 239 10.69 -0.76 18.82
CA TRP A 239 11.43 -0.32 17.65
C TRP A 239 11.11 1.15 17.28
N LEU A 240 9.85 1.56 17.30
CA LEU A 240 9.44 2.95 17.06
C LEU A 240 10.00 3.91 18.09
N ARG A 241 10.01 3.48 19.37
CA ARG A 241 10.51 4.29 20.49
C ARG A 241 12.05 4.36 20.53
N ASP A 242 12.72 3.22 20.43
CA ASP A 242 14.14 3.09 20.77
C ASP A 242 15.05 3.20 19.54
N THR A 243 14.60 2.71 18.37
CA THR A 243 15.36 2.72 17.10
C THR A 243 14.99 3.92 16.24
N VAL A 244 13.72 4.06 15.86
CA VAL A 244 13.25 5.17 15.03
C VAL A 244 13.20 6.47 15.84
N LYS A 245 12.84 6.39 17.13
CA LYS A 245 12.72 7.53 18.05
C LYS A 245 11.74 8.58 17.54
N ILE A 246 10.52 8.15 17.19
CA ILE A 246 9.52 9.03 16.58
C ILE A 246 9.06 10.17 17.50
N GLY A 247 9.21 10.04 18.82
CA GLY A 247 8.90 11.04 19.84
C GLY A 247 10.03 12.03 20.14
N ASP A 248 11.18 11.93 19.45
CA ASP A 248 12.29 12.85 19.67
C ASP A 248 11.89 14.29 19.33
N LEU A 249 11.94 15.16 20.35
CA LEU A 249 11.59 16.58 20.20
C LEU A 249 12.61 17.34 19.34
N GLY A 250 13.81 16.83 19.18
CA GLY A 250 14.85 17.40 18.29
C GLY A 250 14.61 17.09 16.81
N ASP A 251 13.87 16.02 16.50
CA ASP A 251 13.55 15.65 15.13
C ASP A 251 12.35 16.43 14.60
N LYS A 252 12.58 17.26 13.58
CA LYS A 252 11.57 18.11 12.93
C LYS A 252 11.18 17.65 11.53
N ARG A 253 11.67 16.47 11.09
CA ARG A 253 11.33 15.89 9.79
C ARG A 253 9.84 15.60 9.69
N GLY A 254 9.29 15.73 8.49
CA GLY A 254 7.92 15.31 8.21
C GLY A 254 7.75 13.80 8.41
N LEU A 255 6.60 13.39 8.94
CA LEU A 255 6.25 11.99 9.15
C LEU A 255 5.16 11.55 8.18
N ILE A 256 5.42 10.46 7.46
CA ILE A 256 4.46 9.76 6.60
C ILE A 256 4.30 8.36 7.18
N PHE A 257 3.09 8.03 7.65
CA PHE A 257 2.75 6.68 8.08
C PHE A 257 2.04 5.92 6.97
N LEU A 258 2.42 4.67 6.81
CA LEU A 258 1.82 3.70 5.90
C LEU A 258 1.32 2.53 6.74
N SER A 259 0.08 2.13 6.58
CA SER A 259 -0.47 0.93 7.21
C SER A 259 -1.48 0.26 6.28
N TYR A 260 -1.93 -0.93 6.63
CA TYR A 260 -3.04 -1.53 5.91
C TYR A 260 -4.39 -1.12 6.51
N HIS A 261 -4.57 -1.29 7.83
CA HIS A 261 -5.85 -0.97 8.49
C HIS A 261 -5.99 0.52 8.78
N PRO A 262 -7.23 1.05 8.62
CA PRO A 262 -7.53 2.46 8.88
C PRO A 262 -7.55 2.77 10.37
N TYR A 263 -7.07 3.95 10.76
CA TYR A 263 -7.33 4.49 12.10
C TYR A 263 -8.65 5.29 12.16
N VAL A 264 -9.18 5.66 11.01
CA VAL A 264 -10.50 6.28 10.82
C VAL A 264 -11.11 5.73 9.53
N SER A 265 -12.40 5.39 9.56
CA SER A 265 -13.17 5.03 8.38
C SER A 265 -14.58 5.61 8.46
N ALA A 266 -15.12 6.01 7.34
CA ALA A 266 -16.51 6.39 7.17
C ALA A 266 -17.40 5.20 6.77
N PHE A 267 -16.81 4.03 6.47
CA PHE A 267 -17.50 2.89 5.83
C PHE A 267 -17.46 1.61 6.63
N ARG A 268 -16.40 1.43 7.43
CA ARG A 268 -16.14 0.23 8.24
C ARG A 268 -15.77 0.62 9.67
N ASP A 269 -15.46 -0.36 10.49
CA ASP A 269 -15.02 -0.12 11.87
C ASP A 269 -13.66 0.61 11.90
N ASP A 270 -13.55 1.60 12.77
CA ASP A 270 -12.30 2.29 13.06
C ASP A 270 -11.39 1.38 13.90
N TYR A 271 -10.12 1.28 13.51
CA TYR A 271 -9.08 0.62 14.32
C TYR A 271 -8.30 1.67 15.10
N PHE A 272 -8.91 2.22 16.15
CA PHE A 272 -8.39 3.38 16.87
C PHE A 272 -7.10 3.12 17.68
N LYS A 273 -6.84 1.87 18.10
CA LYS A 273 -5.65 1.54 18.92
C LYS A 273 -4.30 1.91 18.29
N PRO A 274 -4.03 1.65 17.01
CA PRO A 274 -2.80 2.12 16.37
C PRO A 274 -2.61 3.64 16.49
N GLY A 275 -3.70 4.40 16.33
CA GLY A 275 -3.66 5.86 16.50
C GLY A 275 -3.36 6.28 17.93
N GLU A 276 -3.92 5.59 18.95
CA GLU A 276 -3.63 5.84 20.36
C GLU A 276 -2.17 5.52 20.69
N GLN A 277 -1.66 4.35 20.26
CA GLN A 277 -0.27 3.94 20.46
C GLN A 277 0.72 4.92 19.82
N LEU A 278 0.42 5.42 18.62
CA LEU A 278 1.26 6.44 17.97
C LEU A 278 1.19 7.79 18.69
N CYS A 279 0.01 8.18 19.18
CA CYS A 279 -0.14 9.40 19.97
C CYS A 279 0.72 9.35 21.24
N GLU A 280 0.71 8.22 21.95
CA GLU A 280 1.57 8.00 23.12
C GLU A 280 3.05 8.05 22.76
N LEU A 281 3.46 7.43 21.66
CA LEU A 281 4.86 7.41 21.21
C LEU A 281 5.36 8.79 20.74
N LEU A 282 4.51 9.59 20.10
CA LEU A 282 4.82 10.95 19.70
C LEU A 282 4.87 11.90 20.92
N GLY A 283 4.10 11.62 21.96
CA GLY A 283 4.13 12.34 23.23
C GLY A 283 3.98 13.87 23.06
N GLU A 284 4.84 14.63 23.69
CA GLU A 284 4.82 16.10 23.66
C GLU A 284 5.08 16.70 22.26
N SER A 285 5.69 15.94 21.33
CA SER A 285 5.92 16.44 19.99
C SER A 285 4.61 16.71 19.25
N ASN A 286 3.58 15.91 19.48
CA ASN A 286 2.22 15.97 18.91
C ASN A 286 2.14 16.65 17.52
N ARG A 287 3.17 16.38 16.69
CA ARG A 287 3.28 16.97 15.35
C ARG A 287 2.31 16.29 14.39
N PRO A 288 1.79 17.01 13.39
CA PRO A 288 0.91 16.41 12.41
C PRO A 288 1.67 15.40 11.54
N VAL A 289 0.94 14.39 11.07
CA VAL A 289 1.46 13.33 10.21
C VAL A 289 0.60 13.18 8.96
N VAL A 290 1.16 12.67 7.87
CA VAL A 290 0.40 12.19 6.73
C VAL A 290 0.25 10.68 6.87
N TRP A 291 -0.96 10.13 6.76
CA TRP A 291 -1.18 8.71 6.95
C TRP A 291 -1.97 8.09 5.80
N PHE A 292 -1.34 7.16 5.06
CA PHE A 292 -1.95 6.40 3.98
C PHE A 292 -2.27 4.98 4.45
N TRP A 293 -3.43 4.46 4.03
CA TRP A 293 -3.85 3.08 4.32
C TRP A 293 -4.73 2.49 3.21
N GLY A 294 -4.96 1.16 3.27
CA GLY A 294 -5.83 0.41 2.38
C GLY A 294 -7.13 -0.06 3.01
N HIS A 295 -7.45 -1.35 2.86
CA HIS A 295 -8.55 -2.07 3.49
C HIS A 295 -9.97 -1.66 3.05
N ASP A 296 -10.30 -0.39 2.99
CA ASP A 296 -11.51 0.09 2.33
C ASP A 296 -11.21 0.21 0.83
N HIS A 297 -11.92 -0.55 -0.01
CA HIS A 297 -11.68 -0.55 -1.45
C HIS A 297 -12.21 0.76 -2.08
N ARG A 298 -11.53 1.88 -1.77
CA ARG A 298 -11.93 3.24 -2.13
C ARG A 298 -10.74 4.18 -2.18
N LEU A 299 -10.97 5.32 -2.82
CA LEU A 299 -10.11 6.50 -2.70
C LEU A 299 -10.85 7.58 -1.89
N VAL A 300 -10.37 7.86 -0.66
CA VAL A 300 -11.01 8.81 0.26
C VAL A 300 -9.95 9.64 0.98
N GLY A 301 -10.17 10.96 1.06
CA GLY A 301 -9.44 11.86 1.95
C GLY A 301 -10.26 12.24 3.16
N TYR A 302 -9.63 12.22 4.33
CA TYR A 302 -10.25 12.57 5.61
C TYR A 302 -9.71 13.89 6.15
N HIS A 303 -10.58 14.64 6.83
CA HIS A 303 -10.18 15.84 7.57
C HIS A 303 -9.20 15.50 8.69
N ILE A 304 -8.29 16.42 9.01
CA ILE A 304 -7.36 16.26 10.12
C ILE A 304 -8.12 16.16 11.46
N GLY A 305 -7.69 15.25 12.33
CA GLY A 305 -8.23 15.14 13.69
C GLY A 305 -9.59 14.42 13.81
N GLN A 306 -10.10 13.80 12.75
CA GLN A 306 -11.37 13.06 12.75
C GLN A 306 -11.27 11.64 13.33
N ASN A 307 -10.62 11.50 14.48
CA ASN A 307 -10.45 10.20 15.13
C ASN A 307 -10.59 10.30 16.65
N LYS A 308 -10.77 9.16 17.33
CA LYS A 308 -10.88 9.08 18.78
C LYS A 308 -9.56 9.30 19.53
N SER A 309 -8.42 9.16 18.83
CA SER A 309 -7.12 9.49 19.38
C SER A 309 -6.83 10.98 19.21
N ALA A 310 -5.96 11.53 20.05
CA ALA A 310 -5.50 12.92 19.91
C ALA A 310 -4.50 13.11 18.75
N LEU A 311 -4.26 12.07 17.92
CA LEU A 311 -3.33 12.11 16.82
C LEU A 311 -3.81 13.05 15.71
N ARG A 312 -2.96 13.99 15.33
CA ARG A 312 -3.21 14.93 14.24
C ARG A 312 -2.72 14.32 12.93
N ALA A 313 -3.61 13.64 12.20
CA ALA A 313 -3.25 12.97 10.96
C ALA A 313 -4.10 13.45 9.76
N TYR A 314 -3.42 13.72 8.65
CA TYR A 314 -4.03 13.87 7.33
C TYR A 314 -4.25 12.48 6.75
N GLY A 315 -5.46 11.95 6.90
CA GLY A 315 -5.80 10.57 6.52
C GLY A 315 -6.11 10.41 5.04
N ARG A 316 -5.57 9.36 4.41
CA ARG A 316 -5.79 9.02 3.00
C ARG A 316 -5.98 7.53 2.83
N CYS A 317 -7.23 7.11 2.56
CA CYS A 317 -7.54 5.75 2.16
C CYS A 317 -7.26 5.58 0.66
N ILE A 318 -6.44 4.59 0.31
CA ILE A 318 -6.01 4.30 -1.06
C ILE A 318 -6.18 2.81 -1.42
N GLY A 319 -7.18 2.13 -0.85
CA GLY A 319 -7.45 0.70 -1.05
C GLY A 319 -8.10 0.37 -2.40
N HIS A 320 -7.66 1.02 -3.48
CA HIS A 320 -8.33 0.94 -4.78
C HIS A 320 -7.42 0.42 -5.91
N SER A 321 -6.32 -0.32 -5.60
CA SER A 321 -5.34 -0.63 -6.66
C SER A 321 -5.62 -1.89 -7.47
N GLY A 322 -6.43 -2.85 -6.98
CA GLY A 322 -6.69 -4.11 -7.72
C GLY A 322 -8.09 -4.65 -7.50
N MET A 323 -8.61 -4.60 -6.29
CA MET A 323 -9.95 -5.09 -5.97
C MET A 323 -11.06 -4.16 -6.50
N PRO A 324 -12.29 -4.67 -6.71
CA PRO A 324 -13.43 -3.85 -7.14
C PRO A 324 -13.66 -2.65 -6.22
N VAL A 325 -13.70 -1.45 -6.80
CA VAL A 325 -13.81 -0.18 -6.06
C VAL A 325 -15.27 0.16 -5.78
N GLU A 326 -15.59 0.37 -4.52
CA GLU A 326 -16.94 0.69 -4.08
C GLU A 326 -17.19 2.22 -4.15
N THR A 327 -18.40 2.62 -4.60
CA THR A 327 -18.78 4.03 -4.83
C THR A 327 -19.91 4.53 -3.93
N LYS A 328 -20.47 3.66 -3.07
CA LYS A 328 -21.62 4.01 -2.22
C LYS A 328 -21.21 4.94 -1.09
N MET A 329 -22.04 5.94 -0.81
CA MET A 329 -21.89 6.81 0.36
C MET A 329 -22.09 6.06 1.67
N PRO A 330 -21.49 6.53 2.78
CA PRO A 330 -21.79 6.04 4.12
C PRO A 330 -23.27 6.17 4.45
N LYS A 331 -23.76 5.29 5.33
CA LYS A 331 -25.18 5.28 5.73
C LYS A 331 -25.54 6.42 6.68
N HIS A 332 -24.59 6.89 7.46
CA HIS A 332 -24.81 7.89 8.51
C HIS A 332 -24.16 9.23 8.14
N PRO A 333 -24.87 10.37 8.28
CA PRO A 333 -24.34 11.70 7.98
C PRO A 333 -23.04 12.03 8.73
N ASN A 334 -22.93 11.69 10.01
CA ASN A 334 -21.74 11.92 10.82
C ASN A 334 -20.47 11.22 10.26
N GLU A 335 -20.65 10.16 9.47
CA GLU A 335 -19.53 9.51 8.80
C GLU A 335 -19.10 10.28 7.54
N VAL A 336 -20.06 10.93 6.88
CA VAL A 336 -19.78 11.82 5.74
C VAL A 336 -18.93 13.00 6.18
N ASP A 337 -19.25 13.61 7.33
CA ASP A 337 -18.56 14.77 7.87
C ASP A 337 -17.07 14.50 8.22
N LYS A 338 -16.66 13.25 8.32
CA LYS A 338 -15.25 12.87 8.49
C LYS A 338 -14.43 13.06 7.22
N MET A 339 -15.09 12.94 6.06
CA MET A 339 -14.42 12.93 4.76
C MET A 339 -14.25 14.35 4.24
N PHE A 340 -13.15 14.56 3.52
CA PHE A 340 -12.87 15.77 2.77
C PHE A 340 -13.17 15.60 1.28
N PHE A 341 -12.72 14.47 0.69
CA PHE A 341 -13.10 14.07 -0.66
C PHE A 341 -13.33 12.57 -0.74
N TYR A 342 -14.13 12.15 -1.73
CA TYR A 342 -14.38 10.77 -2.06
C TYR A 342 -14.49 10.58 -3.57
N ASP A 343 -13.68 9.70 -4.16
CA ASP A 343 -13.83 9.36 -5.58
C ASP A 343 -14.98 8.36 -5.76
N ARG A 344 -16.06 8.87 -6.33
CA ARG A 344 -17.29 8.12 -6.62
C ARG A 344 -17.57 8.01 -8.10
N ARG A 345 -16.64 8.39 -8.95
CA ARG A 345 -16.78 8.23 -10.39
C ARG A 345 -17.05 6.77 -10.70
N ILE A 346 -17.98 6.53 -11.62
CA ILE A 346 -18.39 5.18 -12.00
C ILE A 346 -17.65 4.81 -13.27
N ARG A 347 -16.82 3.77 -13.20
CA ARG A 347 -16.13 3.21 -14.35
C ARG A 347 -17.03 2.21 -15.09
N MET A 348 -17.74 1.35 -14.34
CA MET A 348 -18.58 0.33 -14.93
C MET A 348 -19.77 -0.03 -14.05
N GLU A 349 -20.82 -0.57 -14.68
CA GLU A 349 -22.00 -1.10 -14.00
C GLU A 349 -22.10 -2.61 -14.25
N ILE A 350 -22.29 -3.37 -13.16
CA ILE A 350 -22.44 -4.83 -13.21
C ILE A 350 -23.75 -5.20 -12.51
N GLY A 351 -24.79 -5.43 -13.28
CA GLY A 351 -26.11 -5.67 -12.74
C GLY A 351 -26.62 -4.48 -11.93
N ARG A 352 -26.63 -4.59 -10.60
CA ARG A 352 -27.03 -3.51 -9.66
C ARG A 352 -25.84 -2.84 -8.97
N HIS A 353 -24.63 -3.24 -9.31
CA HIS A 353 -23.41 -2.74 -8.67
C HIS A 353 -22.73 -1.73 -9.58
N GLN A 354 -22.44 -0.58 -9.01
CA GLN A 354 -21.61 0.45 -9.61
C GLN A 354 -20.21 0.32 -9.05
N LEU A 355 -19.22 0.17 -9.93
CA LEU A 355 -17.82 0.07 -9.57
C LEU A 355 -17.06 1.32 -10.02
N GLY A 356 -16.19 1.81 -9.15
CA GLY A 356 -15.33 2.95 -9.39
C GLY A 356 -14.06 2.58 -10.15
N TYR A 357 -13.16 3.54 -10.24
CA TYR A 357 -11.87 3.41 -10.89
C TYR A 357 -10.82 2.85 -9.92
N ASN A 358 -10.11 1.83 -10.35
CA ASN A 358 -8.87 1.42 -9.70
C ASN A 358 -7.77 2.45 -9.97
N GLY A 359 -6.74 2.47 -9.13
CA GLY A 359 -5.69 3.45 -9.25
C GLY A 359 -4.54 3.27 -8.26
N PHE A 360 -3.68 4.27 -8.17
CA PHE A 360 -2.48 4.29 -7.34
C PHE A 360 -2.12 5.71 -6.92
N VAL A 361 -1.17 5.84 -6.01
CA VAL A 361 -0.65 7.14 -5.59
C VAL A 361 0.83 7.25 -5.90
N MET A 362 1.21 8.35 -6.54
CA MET A 362 2.61 8.73 -6.72
C MET A 362 2.99 9.80 -5.72
N LEU A 363 3.93 9.49 -4.84
CA LEU A 363 4.55 10.47 -3.95
C LEU A 363 5.81 11.03 -4.61
N HIS A 364 5.98 12.34 -4.50
CA HIS A 364 7.19 13.06 -4.91
C HIS A 364 7.70 13.89 -3.74
N LEU A 365 8.92 13.59 -3.27
CA LEU A 365 9.57 14.32 -2.19
C LEU A 365 10.70 15.17 -2.76
N GLU A 366 10.56 16.48 -2.66
CA GLU A 366 11.57 17.47 -3.07
C GLU A 366 11.90 18.40 -1.89
N GLY A 367 13.06 18.18 -1.24
CA GLY A 367 13.42 18.89 -0.03
C GLY A 367 12.34 18.73 1.05
N THR A 368 11.82 19.84 1.54
CA THR A 368 10.75 19.89 2.56
C THR A 368 9.34 19.69 2.01
N THR A 369 9.17 19.49 0.71
CA THR A 369 7.86 19.36 0.07
C THR A 369 7.56 17.89 -0.27
N LEU A 370 6.38 17.43 0.14
CA LEU A 370 5.74 16.19 -0.29
C LEU A 370 4.56 16.52 -1.19
N ARG A 371 4.53 15.96 -2.39
CA ARG A 371 3.39 16.00 -3.30
C ARG A 371 2.87 14.59 -3.52
N ALA A 372 1.57 14.38 -3.36
CA ALA A 372 0.89 13.13 -3.64
C ALA A 372 -0.08 13.30 -4.80
N GLU A 373 0.18 12.61 -5.91
CA GLU A 373 -0.70 12.54 -7.07
C GLU A 373 -1.49 11.25 -7.02
N TYR A 374 -2.82 11.36 -6.95
CA TYR A 374 -3.73 10.23 -7.03
C TYR A 374 -4.16 10.05 -8.48
N ARG A 375 -3.93 8.85 -9.02
CA ARG A 375 -4.19 8.55 -10.42
C ARG A 375 -5.04 7.30 -10.56
N ASP A 376 -5.95 7.30 -11.53
CA ASP A 376 -6.70 6.12 -11.89
C ASP A 376 -5.99 5.26 -12.94
N LEU A 377 -6.57 4.11 -13.25
CA LEU A 377 -6.03 3.15 -14.22
C LEU A 377 -6.05 3.64 -15.69
N GLU A 378 -6.71 4.77 -15.97
CA GLU A 378 -6.68 5.46 -17.26
C GLU A 378 -5.62 6.57 -17.30
N ASP A 379 -4.78 6.64 -16.26
CA ASP A 379 -3.74 7.65 -16.05
C ASP A 379 -4.28 9.07 -15.82
N THR A 380 -5.54 9.18 -15.43
CA THR A 380 -6.15 10.48 -15.10
C THR A 380 -5.73 10.89 -13.70
N LYS A 381 -5.24 12.13 -13.54
CA LYS A 381 -5.00 12.71 -12.20
C LYS A 381 -6.34 13.08 -11.56
N ILE A 382 -6.56 12.60 -10.34
CA ILE A 382 -7.81 12.78 -9.59
C ILE A 382 -7.68 13.88 -8.54
N VAL A 383 -6.62 13.81 -7.75
CA VAL A 383 -6.28 14.79 -6.72
C VAL A 383 -4.77 15.00 -6.72
N GLU A 384 -4.35 16.16 -6.31
CA GLU A 384 -2.97 16.42 -5.93
C GLU A 384 -2.93 17.15 -4.59
N ASP A 385 -2.49 16.43 -3.56
CA ASP A 385 -2.19 16.97 -2.23
C ASP A 385 -0.74 17.43 -2.17
N VAL A 386 -0.49 18.55 -1.48
CA VAL A 386 0.86 19.06 -1.22
C VAL A 386 1.01 19.35 0.27
N TRP A 387 2.05 18.83 0.89
CA TRP A 387 2.46 19.15 2.25
C TRP A 387 3.86 19.73 2.24
N LYS A 388 4.08 20.73 3.09
CA LYS A 388 5.40 21.31 3.31
C LYS A 388 5.72 21.24 4.80
N VAL A 389 6.85 20.60 5.14
CA VAL A 389 7.30 20.52 6.52
C VAL A 389 8.12 21.75 6.90
N ASP A 390 7.78 22.36 8.04
CA ASP A 390 8.59 23.37 8.67
C ASP A 390 9.67 22.71 9.53
N MET A 391 10.91 22.77 9.11
CA MET A 391 12.06 22.16 9.79
C MET A 391 12.42 22.82 11.14
N GLN A 392 11.77 23.91 11.52
CA GLN A 392 11.97 24.55 12.83
C GLN A 392 11.10 23.91 13.91
N ASN A 393 9.87 23.51 13.55
CA ASN A 393 8.88 23.03 14.51
C ASN A 393 8.23 21.67 14.16
N GLY A 394 8.47 21.13 12.95
CA GLY A 394 7.89 19.89 12.46
C GLY A 394 6.41 19.99 12.10
N GLN A 395 5.85 21.18 11.97
CA GLN A 395 4.47 21.36 11.51
C GLN A 395 4.38 21.18 10.00
N LEU A 396 3.20 20.76 9.54
CA LEU A 396 2.89 20.58 8.12
C LEU A 396 1.92 21.69 7.68
N ASP A 397 2.31 22.41 6.65
CA ASP A 397 1.41 23.22 5.85
C ASP A 397 0.86 22.36 4.72
N TRP A 398 -0.46 22.43 4.47
CA TRP A 398 -1.16 21.55 3.54
C TRP A 398 -2.09 22.32 2.62
N ASP A 399 -2.07 21.93 1.34
CA ASP A 399 -2.94 22.47 0.30
C ASP A 399 -3.30 21.37 -0.71
N ILE A 400 -4.41 21.57 -1.43
CA ILE A 400 -4.78 20.79 -2.61
C ILE A 400 -4.56 21.66 -3.84
N THR A 401 -3.65 21.23 -4.69
CA THR A 401 -3.25 21.99 -5.90
C THR A 401 -4.02 21.56 -7.14
N TYR A 402 -4.70 20.40 -7.08
CA TYR A 402 -5.54 19.90 -8.16
C TYR A 402 -6.67 19.01 -7.66
N THR A 403 -7.86 19.17 -8.23
CA THR A 403 -9.01 18.26 -8.10
C THR A 403 -9.65 18.00 -9.45
N HIS A 404 -9.97 16.72 -9.73
CA HIS A 404 -10.72 16.37 -10.92
C HIS A 404 -12.16 16.95 -10.84
N PRO A 405 -12.74 17.47 -11.93
CA PRO A 405 -14.08 18.10 -11.90
C PRO A 405 -15.22 17.18 -11.41
N GLU A 406 -15.10 15.89 -11.61
CA GLU A 406 -16.09 14.89 -11.18
C GLU A 406 -15.83 14.32 -9.77
N LEU A 407 -14.75 14.75 -9.10
CA LEU A 407 -14.48 14.32 -7.73
C LEU A 407 -15.53 14.90 -6.78
N THR A 408 -16.05 14.08 -5.90
CA THR A 408 -16.95 14.55 -4.83
C THR A 408 -16.14 15.20 -3.72
N ILE A 409 -16.25 16.50 -3.58
CA ILE A 409 -15.77 17.27 -2.43
C ILE A 409 -16.92 17.37 -1.42
N LEU A 410 -16.62 17.17 -0.12
CA LEU A 410 -17.61 17.04 0.95
C LEU A 410 -17.44 18.14 1.99
#